data_6d10e765e78e48ae237f739b7dcb9028
#
_entry.id   6d10e765e78e48ae237f739b7dcb9028
#
_cell.length_a   1.000
_cell.length_b   1.000
_cell.length_c   1.000
_cell.angle_alpha   90.00
_cell.angle_beta   90.00
_cell.angle_gamma   90.00
#
_symmetry.space_group_name_H-M   'P 1'
#
loop_
_entity.id
_entity.type
_entity.pdbx_description
1 polymer ?
#
loop_
_entity_poly.entity_id
_entity_poly.type
_entity_poly.pdbx_seq_one_letter_code
_entity_poly.pdbx_strand_id
1 'polypeptide(L)'
;RFHHGIGTTFCATDFCIHDDWGSQMAPFFSEAVAREVFLPEMKRFCDHVHSRGKFIDLHSCGKGETRCGVFVDAGFDSWTPMAMNDTDKLWRDYGDKIVISVVCNELEHPETASEEELRAAARSFAAKYAKPDRPCVFSYMYSNPAYLTPAFREELYRASRIGCCGQE
;
A
#
# COMPACT_ATOMS: atom_id res chain seq x y z
N ARG A 1 11.52 -6.30 23.67
CA ARG A 1 10.22 -6.29 24.39
C ARG A 1 9.36 -5.25 23.72
N PHE A 2 8.73 -5.62 22.59
CA PHE A 2 7.73 -4.77 21.97
C PHE A 2 6.52 -4.68 22.90
N HIS A 3 6.00 -3.48 23.06
CA HIS A 3 5.05 -3.08 24.07
C HIS A 3 3.75 -3.89 24.00
N HIS A 4 3.62 -4.88 24.83
CA HIS A 4 2.39 -5.62 25.09
C HIS A 4 1.21 -4.69 25.46
N GLY A 5 1.50 -3.43 25.79
CA GLY A 5 0.54 -2.47 26.28
C GLY A 5 -0.10 -1.55 25.27
N ILE A 6 0.57 -1.25 24.13
CA ILE A 6 0.06 -0.22 23.20
C ILE A 6 -1.26 -0.65 22.56
N GLY A 7 -1.32 -1.87 22.03
CA GLY A 7 -2.53 -2.36 21.35
C GLY A 7 -3.72 -2.58 22.26
N THR A 8 -3.48 -2.86 23.54
CA THR A 8 -4.54 -3.02 24.54
C THR A 8 -4.92 -1.70 25.20
N THR A 9 -3.95 -0.82 25.46
CA THR A 9 -4.17 0.46 26.14
C THR A 9 -4.87 1.47 25.22
N PHE A 10 -4.52 1.50 23.93
CA PHE A 10 -5.05 2.46 22.96
C PHE A 10 -6.04 1.82 21.96
N CYS A 11 -6.44 0.57 22.16
CA CYS A 11 -7.32 -0.17 21.24
C CYS A 11 -6.84 -0.15 19.78
N ALA A 12 -5.54 -0.08 19.54
CA ALA A 12 -4.99 -0.11 18.18
C ALA A 12 -5.45 -1.38 17.46
N THR A 13 -5.91 -1.25 16.22
CA THR A 13 -6.33 -2.35 15.36
C THR A 13 -5.28 -2.71 14.32
N ASP A 14 -4.36 -1.79 14.08
CA ASP A 14 -3.32 -1.89 13.08
C ASP A 14 -1.97 -1.46 13.65
N PHE A 15 -0.90 -2.14 13.23
CA PHE A 15 0.48 -1.84 13.57
C PHE A 15 1.25 -1.58 12.29
N CYS A 16 1.86 -0.41 12.18
CA CYS A 16 2.73 -0.10 11.06
C CYS A 16 4.20 -0.27 11.45
N ILE A 17 4.92 -1.07 10.68
CA ILE A 17 6.39 -1.16 10.78
C ILE A 17 7.00 -0.27 9.70
N HIS A 18 7.97 0.53 10.09
CA HIS A 18 8.82 1.29 9.18
C HIS A 18 10.20 0.67 9.16
N ASP A 19 10.66 0.28 7.97
CA ASP A 19 11.99 -0.32 7.80
C ASP A 19 12.56 0.05 6.43
N ASP A 20 13.88 0.04 6.29
CA ASP A 20 14.59 0.39 5.06
C ASP A 20 15.05 -0.87 4.34
N TRP A 21 14.45 -1.17 3.19
CA TRP A 21 14.75 -2.37 2.40
C TRP A 21 15.58 -2.11 1.16
N GLY A 22 15.82 -0.85 0.84
CA GLY A 22 16.58 -0.49 -0.35
C GLY A 22 17.09 0.93 -0.36
N SER A 23 18.04 1.18 -1.24
CA SER A 23 18.38 2.51 -1.71
C SER A 23 17.34 2.98 -2.73
N GLN A 24 17.53 4.16 -3.32
CA GLN A 24 16.67 4.61 -4.42
C GLN A 24 16.83 3.77 -5.70
N MET A 25 17.91 3.01 -5.82
CA MET A 25 18.27 2.29 -7.03
C MET A 25 18.05 0.79 -6.94
N ALA A 26 18.23 0.19 -5.75
CA ALA A 26 18.19 -1.26 -5.59
C ALA A 26 17.92 -1.66 -4.13
N PRO A 27 17.43 -2.89 -3.90
CA PRO A 27 17.36 -3.48 -2.57
C PRO A 27 18.74 -3.60 -1.92
N PHE A 28 18.79 -3.50 -0.58
CA PHE A 28 20.06 -3.66 0.17
C PHE A 28 20.55 -5.10 0.20
N PHE A 29 19.65 -6.08 0.09
CA PHE A 29 19.93 -7.50 0.23
C PHE A 29 19.46 -8.27 -1.00
N SER A 30 20.11 -9.39 -1.32
CA SER A 30 19.56 -10.35 -2.27
C SER A 30 18.26 -10.96 -1.74
N GLU A 31 17.43 -11.51 -2.60
CA GLU A 31 16.23 -12.22 -2.16
C GLU A 31 16.57 -13.43 -1.29
N ALA A 32 17.67 -14.14 -1.61
CA ALA A 32 18.14 -15.26 -0.80
C ALA A 32 18.45 -14.84 0.64
N VAL A 33 19.19 -13.75 0.83
CA VAL A 33 19.46 -13.20 2.18
C VAL A 33 18.19 -12.75 2.87
N ALA A 34 17.28 -12.08 2.15
CA ALA A 34 15.99 -11.66 2.71
C ALA A 34 15.19 -12.86 3.22
N ARG A 35 15.14 -13.95 2.46
CA ARG A 35 14.43 -15.18 2.84
C ARG A 35 15.11 -15.96 3.97
N GLU A 36 16.43 -16.03 3.96
CA GLU A 36 17.18 -16.80 4.95
C GLU A 36 17.24 -16.09 6.32
N VAL A 37 17.48 -14.78 6.31
CA VAL A 37 17.81 -14.02 7.52
C VAL A 37 16.58 -13.29 8.08
N PHE A 38 15.82 -12.60 7.23
CA PHE A 38 14.76 -11.70 7.70
C PHE A 38 13.37 -12.34 7.74
N LEU A 39 13.03 -13.15 6.74
CA LEU A 39 11.70 -13.76 6.63
C LEU A 39 11.26 -14.53 7.90
N PRO A 40 12.10 -15.37 8.55
CA PRO A 40 11.66 -16.11 9.73
C PRO A 40 11.24 -15.19 10.88
N GLU A 41 11.99 -14.10 11.10
CA GLU A 41 11.70 -13.14 12.18
C GLU A 41 10.48 -12.27 11.86
N MET A 42 10.37 -11.81 10.61
CA MET A 42 9.19 -11.06 10.16
C MET A 42 7.94 -11.91 10.29
N LYS A 43 7.99 -13.16 9.86
CA LYS A 43 6.85 -14.08 9.97
C LYS A 43 6.45 -14.29 11.43
N ARG A 44 7.40 -14.52 12.33
CA ARG A 44 7.13 -14.67 13.76
C ARG A 44 6.47 -13.42 14.34
N PHE A 45 6.89 -12.24 13.86
CA PHE A 45 6.29 -10.97 14.28
C PHE A 45 4.86 -10.82 13.75
N CYS A 46 4.61 -11.07 12.46
CA CYS A 46 3.29 -11.03 11.86
C CYS A 46 2.33 -12.02 12.56
N ASP A 47 2.77 -13.27 12.75
CA ASP A 47 1.99 -14.30 13.44
C ASP A 47 1.61 -13.85 14.87
N HIS A 48 2.53 -13.15 15.58
CA HIS A 48 2.24 -12.62 16.91
C HIS A 48 1.17 -11.50 16.87
N VAL A 49 1.24 -10.60 15.90
CA VAL A 49 0.25 -9.53 15.74
C VAL A 49 -1.12 -10.13 15.40
N HIS A 50 -1.17 -11.07 14.46
CA HIS A 50 -2.39 -11.75 14.06
C HIS A 50 -3.01 -12.58 15.20
N SER A 51 -2.20 -13.20 16.05
CA SER A 51 -2.70 -13.94 17.24
C SER A 51 -3.46 -13.03 18.23
N ARG A 52 -3.35 -11.72 18.08
CA ARG A 52 -4.07 -10.69 18.84
C ARG A 52 -5.27 -10.12 18.12
N GLY A 53 -5.63 -10.66 16.94
CA GLY A 53 -6.69 -10.13 16.08
C GLY A 53 -6.39 -8.74 15.53
N LYS A 54 -5.11 -8.43 15.27
CA LYS A 54 -4.64 -7.14 14.75
C LYS A 54 -4.08 -7.30 13.36
N PHE A 55 -4.06 -6.19 12.61
CA PHE A 55 -3.45 -6.10 11.28
C PHE A 55 -2.04 -5.51 11.38
N ILE A 56 -1.24 -5.78 10.34
CA ILE A 56 0.13 -5.29 10.26
C ILE A 56 0.43 -4.73 8.87
N ASP A 57 0.76 -3.43 8.84
CA ASP A 57 1.22 -2.71 7.66
C ASP A 57 2.75 -2.61 7.66
N LEU A 58 3.35 -2.75 6.48
CA LEU A 58 4.75 -2.45 6.25
C LEU A 58 4.89 -1.17 5.44
N HIS A 59 5.61 -0.19 5.95
CA HIS A 59 6.23 0.82 5.11
C HIS A 59 7.70 0.49 4.94
N SER A 60 8.20 0.50 3.70
CA SER A 60 9.62 0.35 3.46
C SER A 60 10.16 1.48 2.60
N CYS A 61 11.25 2.10 3.06
CA CYS A 61 12.00 3.02 2.24
C CYS A 61 12.78 2.30 1.13
N GLY A 62 13.02 3.03 0.04
CA GLY A 62 13.83 2.59 -1.08
C GLY A 62 13.13 1.67 -2.07
N LYS A 63 13.92 1.15 -3.02
CA LYS A 63 13.45 0.26 -4.07
C LYS A 63 13.41 -1.18 -3.57
N GLY A 64 12.21 -1.64 -3.23
CA GLY A 64 11.93 -2.95 -2.65
C GLY A 64 11.00 -3.84 -3.47
N GLU A 65 10.60 -3.45 -4.68
CA GLU A 65 9.55 -4.15 -5.45
C GLU A 65 9.82 -5.65 -5.66
N THR A 66 11.08 -6.04 -5.82
CA THR A 66 11.48 -7.44 -5.97
C THR A 66 11.46 -8.23 -4.64
N ARG A 67 11.11 -7.59 -3.54
CA ARG A 67 10.98 -8.20 -2.20
C ARG A 67 9.53 -8.38 -1.78
N CYS A 68 8.56 -7.94 -2.58
CA CYS A 68 7.13 -8.06 -2.26
C CYS A 68 6.75 -9.52 -1.92
N GLY A 69 7.27 -10.50 -2.65
CA GLY A 69 7.04 -11.91 -2.35
C GLY A 69 7.52 -12.33 -0.95
N VAL A 70 8.60 -11.74 -0.44
CA VAL A 70 9.08 -11.97 0.93
C VAL A 70 8.12 -11.39 1.96
N PHE A 71 7.57 -10.20 1.69
CA PHE A 71 6.58 -9.56 2.58
C PHE A 71 5.26 -10.34 2.64
N VAL A 72 4.82 -10.86 1.50
CA VAL A 72 3.66 -11.78 1.42
C VAL A 72 3.90 -13.04 2.25
N ASP A 73 5.06 -13.69 2.08
CA ASP A 73 5.40 -14.93 2.78
C ASP A 73 5.59 -14.70 4.29
N ALA A 74 5.99 -13.49 4.70
CA ALA A 74 6.05 -13.08 6.10
C ALA A 74 4.66 -12.90 6.72
N GLY A 75 3.64 -12.61 5.91
CA GLY A 75 2.27 -12.43 6.36
C GLY A 75 1.91 -10.98 6.68
N PHE A 76 2.54 -10.00 6.04
CA PHE A 76 2.07 -8.61 6.10
C PHE A 76 0.72 -8.47 5.42
N ASP A 77 -0.22 -7.76 6.03
CA ASP A 77 -1.56 -7.52 5.48
C ASP A 77 -1.53 -6.42 4.42
N SER A 78 -0.65 -5.43 4.58
CA SER A 78 -0.48 -4.34 3.62
C SER A 78 0.98 -3.90 3.49
N TRP A 79 1.29 -3.28 2.35
CA TRP A 79 2.58 -2.66 2.09
C TRP A 79 2.41 -1.28 1.42
N THR A 80 3.06 -0.28 2.03
CA THR A 80 3.15 1.08 1.52
C THR A 80 4.55 1.33 0.96
N PRO A 81 4.82 1.02 -0.33
CA PRO A 81 6.10 1.29 -0.97
C PRO A 81 6.30 2.77 -1.28
N MET A 82 7.55 3.21 -1.39
CA MET A 82 7.87 4.53 -1.93
C MET A 82 7.62 4.60 -3.45
N ALA A 83 7.45 5.82 -3.98
CA ALA A 83 7.05 6.10 -5.37
C ALA A 83 8.02 5.59 -6.46
N MET A 84 9.29 5.27 -6.11
CA MET A 84 10.23 4.67 -7.09
C MET A 84 9.92 3.21 -7.41
N ASN A 85 9.01 2.58 -6.69
CA ASN A 85 8.53 1.23 -6.98
C ASN A 85 7.34 1.30 -7.94
N ASP A 86 7.25 0.37 -8.88
CA ASP A 86 6.10 0.23 -9.77
C ASP A 86 4.89 -0.34 -9.00
N THR A 87 4.12 0.56 -8.37
CA THR A 87 2.99 0.18 -7.54
C THR A 87 1.84 -0.45 -8.34
N ASP A 88 1.73 -0.13 -9.64
CA ASP A 88 0.77 -0.76 -10.53
C ASP A 88 1.12 -2.23 -10.80
N LYS A 89 2.39 -2.49 -11.10
CA LYS A 89 2.90 -3.85 -11.26
C LYS A 89 2.74 -4.65 -9.97
N LEU A 90 3.09 -4.07 -8.83
CA LEU A 90 2.93 -4.70 -7.52
C LEU A 90 1.47 -5.08 -7.25
N TRP A 91 0.54 -4.18 -7.52
CA TRP A 91 -0.88 -4.45 -7.36
C TRP A 91 -1.37 -5.55 -8.31
N ARG A 92 -0.91 -5.59 -9.58
CA ARG A 92 -1.26 -6.66 -10.51
C ARG A 92 -0.75 -8.02 -10.06
N ASP A 93 0.50 -8.08 -9.58
CA ASP A 93 1.20 -9.33 -9.30
C ASP A 93 0.87 -9.91 -7.90
N TYR A 94 0.53 -9.04 -6.93
CA TYR A 94 0.39 -9.41 -5.52
C TYR A 94 -0.88 -8.90 -4.84
N GLY A 95 -1.69 -8.06 -5.49
CA GLY A 95 -2.85 -7.42 -4.84
C GLY A 95 -3.97 -8.38 -4.42
N ASP A 96 -3.90 -9.66 -4.79
CA ASP A 96 -4.74 -10.75 -4.29
C ASP A 96 -4.22 -11.36 -2.99
N LYS A 97 -3.02 -11.00 -2.54
CA LYS A 97 -2.32 -11.58 -1.38
C LYS A 97 -1.97 -10.56 -0.31
N ILE A 98 -1.72 -9.32 -0.72
CA ILE A 98 -1.34 -8.23 0.17
C ILE A 98 -1.95 -6.92 -0.37
N VAL A 99 -2.48 -6.10 0.52
CA VAL A 99 -3.00 -4.78 0.14
C VAL A 99 -1.83 -3.85 -0.22
N ILE A 100 -1.80 -3.35 -1.45
CA ILE A 100 -0.74 -2.43 -1.90
C ILE A 100 -1.25 -0.99 -1.87
N SER A 101 -0.43 -0.08 -1.31
CA SER A 101 -0.65 1.36 -1.47
C SER A 101 -0.19 1.79 -2.86
N VAL A 102 -1.13 2.20 -3.72
CA VAL A 102 -0.87 2.57 -5.12
C VAL A 102 -0.78 4.08 -5.29
N VAL A 103 0.18 4.52 -6.10
CA VAL A 103 0.38 5.92 -6.46
C VAL A 103 -0.46 6.28 -7.67
N CYS A 104 -1.13 7.43 -7.63
CA CYS A 104 -1.87 7.94 -8.78
C CYS A 104 -0.93 8.62 -9.78
N ASN A 105 -0.94 8.14 -11.02
CA ASN A 105 -0.18 8.66 -12.15
C ASN A 105 -1.06 8.80 -13.40
N GLU A 106 -2.33 9.20 -13.23
CA GLU A 106 -3.31 9.28 -14.32
C GLU A 106 -3.07 10.48 -15.25
N LEU A 107 -2.35 11.51 -14.77
CA LEU A 107 -2.03 12.72 -15.55
C LEU A 107 -0.52 12.95 -15.57
N GLU A 108 -0.01 13.42 -16.70
CA GLU A 108 1.40 13.79 -16.85
C GLU A 108 1.74 15.07 -16.07
N HIS A 109 0.81 16.04 -16.07
CA HIS A 109 0.96 17.34 -15.41
C HIS A 109 -0.24 17.65 -14.49
N PRO A 110 -0.41 16.91 -13.38
CA PRO A 110 -1.57 17.09 -12.50
C PRO A 110 -1.59 18.45 -11.81
N GLU A 111 -0.44 19.11 -11.63
CA GLU A 111 -0.29 20.44 -11.00
C GLU A 111 -0.93 21.57 -11.81
N THR A 112 -1.11 21.40 -13.11
CA THR A 112 -1.74 22.36 -14.01
C THR A 112 -3.12 21.94 -14.50
N ALA A 113 -3.58 20.76 -14.05
CA ALA A 113 -4.84 20.20 -14.48
C ALA A 113 -6.04 21.00 -13.93
N SER A 114 -7.07 21.11 -14.75
CA SER A 114 -8.36 21.66 -14.33
C SER A 114 -9.07 20.72 -13.32
N GLU A 115 -10.07 21.26 -12.64
CA GLU A 115 -10.88 20.47 -11.72
C GLU A 115 -11.58 19.29 -12.42
N GLU A 116 -12.04 19.46 -13.66
CA GLU A 116 -12.69 18.39 -14.42
C GLU A 116 -11.69 17.29 -14.83
N GLU A 117 -10.47 17.65 -15.20
CA GLU A 117 -9.41 16.67 -15.48
C GLU A 117 -9.02 15.89 -14.24
N LEU A 118 -8.95 16.53 -13.07
CA LEU A 118 -8.71 15.85 -11.80
C LEU A 118 -9.86 14.91 -11.43
N ARG A 119 -11.12 15.29 -11.66
CA ARG A 119 -12.29 14.41 -11.47
C ARG A 119 -12.25 13.22 -12.43
N ALA A 120 -11.90 13.47 -13.71
CA ALA A 120 -11.76 12.40 -14.69
C ALA A 120 -10.64 11.41 -14.29
N ALA A 121 -9.50 11.92 -13.83
CA ALA A 121 -8.41 11.11 -13.30
C ALA A 121 -8.84 10.26 -12.10
N ALA A 122 -9.65 10.81 -11.19
CA ALA A 122 -10.19 10.08 -10.05
C ALA A 122 -11.11 8.92 -10.49
N ARG A 123 -11.96 9.16 -11.50
CA ARG A 123 -12.82 8.10 -12.08
C ARG A 123 -12.00 7.00 -12.75
N SER A 124 -10.97 7.38 -13.52
CA SER A 124 -10.06 6.42 -14.16
C SER A 124 -9.33 5.56 -13.12
N PHE A 125 -8.77 6.20 -12.10
CA PHE A 125 -8.09 5.51 -11.01
C PHE A 125 -9.03 4.55 -10.27
N ALA A 126 -10.25 4.98 -9.93
CA ALA A 126 -11.25 4.13 -9.30
C ALA A 126 -11.64 2.94 -10.19
N ALA A 127 -11.88 3.16 -11.48
CA ALA A 127 -12.22 2.11 -12.43
C ALA A 127 -11.13 1.04 -12.54
N LYS A 128 -9.87 1.43 -12.40
CA LYS A 128 -8.73 0.52 -12.43
C LYS A 128 -8.57 -0.26 -11.13
N TYR A 129 -8.60 0.41 -9.99
CA TYR A 129 -8.16 -0.15 -8.70
C TYR A 129 -9.28 -0.51 -7.71
N ALA A 130 -10.50 0.01 -7.86
CA ALA A 130 -11.61 -0.36 -6.99
C ALA A 130 -12.17 -1.74 -7.38
N LYS A 131 -11.46 -2.79 -6.98
CA LYS A 131 -11.83 -4.19 -7.23
C LYS A 131 -12.09 -4.91 -5.90
N PRO A 132 -13.26 -5.57 -5.72
CA PRO A 132 -13.57 -6.26 -4.47
C PRO A 132 -12.61 -7.40 -4.11
N ASP A 133 -12.10 -8.09 -5.13
CA ASP A 133 -11.19 -9.23 -5.00
C ASP A 133 -9.71 -8.84 -4.88
N ARG A 134 -9.41 -7.56 -5.07
CA ARG A 134 -8.04 -7.03 -5.08
C ARG A 134 -8.00 -5.63 -4.50
N PRO A 135 -8.17 -5.49 -3.17
CA PRO A 135 -8.21 -4.19 -2.52
C PRO A 135 -6.86 -3.47 -2.62
N CYS A 136 -6.90 -2.15 -2.60
CA CYS A 136 -5.71 -1.31 -2.52
C CYS A 136 -5.99 -0.08 -1.67
N VAL A 137 -4.91 0.62 -1.31
CA VAL A 137 -4.96 1.93 -0.65
C VAL A 137 -4.45 2.99 -1.62
N PHE A 138 -5.13 4.13 -1.71
CA PHE A 138 -4.59 5.28 -2.41
C PHE A 138 -3.44 5.89 -1.61
N SER A 139 -2.23 5.89 -2.19
CA SER A 139 -1.04 6.42 -1.54
C SER A 139 -0.99 7.95 -1.63
N TYR A 140 -1.60 8.63 -0.66
CA TYR A 140 -1.63 10.09 -0.62
C TYR A 140 -0.23 10.70 -0.37
N MET A 141 0.65 10.01 0.37
CA MET A 141 2.00 10.52 0.71
C MET A 141 2.93 10.60 -0.49
N TYR A 142 2.76 9.70 -1.45
CA TYR A 142 3.66 9.57 -2.60
C TYR A 142 3.03 9.95 -3.94
N SER A 143 1.75 10.33 -3.94
CA SER A 143 1.08 10.91 -5.10
C SER A 143 1.33 12.41 -5.19
N ASN A 144 1.22 12.97 -6.42
CA ASN A 144 1.31 14.41 -6.60
C ASN A 144 0.26 15.13 -5.75
N PRO A 145 0.62 16.24 -5.05
CA PRO A 145 -0.32 17.00 -4.21
C PRO A 145 -1.61 17.48 -4.91
N ALA A 146 -1.60 17.64 -6.23
CA ALA A 146 -2.81 17.97 -7.00
C ALA A 146 -3.93 16.92 -6.84
N TYR A 147 -3.58 15.65 -6.61
CA TYR A 147 -4.54 14.58 -6.31
C TYR A 147 -5.08 14.62 -4.87
N LEU A 148 -4.63 15.57 -4.04
CA LEU A 148 -5.16 15.77 -2.68
C LEU A 148 -6.25 16.85 -2.64
N THR A 149 -6.56 17.47 -3.77
CA THR A 149 -7.62 18.49 -3.87
C THR A 149 -8.99 17.90 -3.54
N PRO A 150 -9.95 18.72 -3.02
CA PRO A 150 -11.30 18.26 -2.77
C PRO A 150 -11.96 17.61 -4.00
N ALA A 151 -11.76 18.21 -5.20
CA ALA A 151 -12.30 17.70 -6.45
C ALA A 151 -11.90 16.25 -6.73
N PHE A 152 -10.62 15.92 -6.63
CA PHE A 152 -10.12 14.56 -6.84
C PHE A 152 -10.62 13.61 -5.74
N ARG A 153 -10.49 14.01 -4.48
CA ARG A 153 -10.81 13.14 -3.33
C ARG A 153 -12.29 12.79 -3.26
N GLU A 154 -13.18 13.76 -3.45
CA GLU A 154 -14.64 13.55 -3.45
C GLU A 154 -15.04 12.61 -4.59
N GLU A 155 -14.50 12.84 -5.79
CA GLU A 155 -14.81 12.02 -6.95
C GLU A 155 -14.24 10.60 -6.81
N LEU A 156 -13.00 10.46 -6.28
CA LEU A 156 -12.41 9.15 -6.00
C LEU A 156 -13.27 8.37 -4.99
N TYR A 157 -13.69 9.03 -3.90
CA TYR A 157 -14.55 8.41 -2.90
C TYR A 157 -15.87 7.94 -3.51
N ARG A 158 -16.52 8.78 -4.35
CA ARG A 158 -17.77 8.43 -5.01
C ARG A 158 -17.59 7.27 -5.99
N ALA A 159 -16.62 7.36 -6.88
CA ALA A 159 -16.41 6.39 -7.94
C ALA A 159 -15.94 5.02 -7.42
N SER A 160 -15.12 4.98 -6.37
CA SER A 160 -14.66 3.72 -5.77
C SER A 160 -15.80 2.93 -5.11
N ARG A 161 -16.80 3.60 -4.54
CA ARG A 161 -17.96 2.92 -3.93
C ARG A 161 -18.87 2.27 -4.96
N ILE A 162 -19.07 2.90 -6.11
CA ILE A 162 -19.87 2.34 -7.20
C ILE A 162 -19.23 1.05 -7.70
N GLY A 163 -17.89 1.02 -7.83
CA GLY A 163 -17.15 -0.17 -8.28
C GLY A 163 -17.20 -1.34 -7.29
N CYS A 164 -17.26 -1.06 -5.99
CA CYS A 164 -17.21 -2.10 -4.95
C CYS A 164 -18.58 -2.60 -4.49
N CYS A 165 -19.63 -1.78 -4.54
CA CYS A 165 -20.91 -2.10 -3.94
C CYS A 165 -21.98 -2.59 -4.92
N GLY A 166 -21.69 -2.67 -6.23
CA GLY A 166 -22.72 -2.94 -7.23
C GLY A 166 -23.72 -1.77 -7.32
N GLN A 167 -24.28 -1.54 -8.49
CA GLN A 167 -25.39 -0.57 -8.62
C GLN A 167 -26.62 -1.13 -7.89
N GLU A 168 -27.05 -0.49 -6.82
CA GLU A 168 -28.47 -0.47 -6.46
C GLU A 168 -29.16 0.67 -7.20
#